data_a261ccb6e93e4c7771778f0fcf941f1b
#
_entry.id   a261ccb6e93e4c7771778f0fcf941f1b
#
_cell.length_a   1.000
_cell.length_b   1.000
_cell.length_c   1.000
_cell.angle_alpha   90.00
_cell.angle_beta   90.00
_cell.angle_gamma   90.00
#
_symmetry.space_group_name_H-M   'P 1'
#
loop_
_entity.id
_entity.type
_entity.pdbx_description
1 polymer ?
#
loop_
_entity_poly.entity_id
_entity_poly.type
_entity_poly.pdbx_seq_one_letter_code
_entity_poly.pdbx_strand_id
1 'polypeptide(L)'
;MTNGFEPLPGAVVYNALKDKSCIILATNPRINIGVLEGILGAAKSMNAVVIFELARSEANLKGGYTGLTPEQFGKNVKEAAKKVNHPWYILHADHITIQKGTPEELEDVRTHIRSQIKAGCSSFAIDASFLFNTKGTTESEQLQRNIEVTTEMANFIKDNIKIKNYGLEVEVGEIGKKDSQGFVYTTVAEAKTYIESLNKNGIFPNLLAIANGTSHGNVFDKNGNPIGKITINIPRTIEVAKAIAPYKVNLAQHGITGTPLDLIIKYFPRGMILKGNVGTHWMNIVWDTLKIFDPTLYEKIWNWTIETFKPKNPGKSDEQIFGTDGKYGIIKFFNDLYKIDTETTEAIRATAYIEALKFLKAFNARNSVDLIKKVL
;
A
#
# COMPACT_ATOMS: atom_id res chain seq x y z
N MET A 1 -19.47 16.97 10.13
CA MET A 1 -19.65 17.06 8.66
C MET A 1 -18.28 17.31 8.06
N THR A 2 -17.82 16.43 7.18
CA THR A 2 -16.53 16.62 6.50
C THR A 2 -16.58 17.89 5.66
N ASN A 3 -15.64 18.82 5.89
CA ASN A 3 -15.52 20.03 5.09
C ASN A 3 -15.06 19.69 3.66
N GLY A 4 -16.00 19.31 2.81
CA GLY A 4 -15.71 19.02 1.41
C GLY A 4 -15.08 17.62 1.18
N PHE A 5 -14.19 17.52 0.21
CA PHE A 5 -13.56 16.27 -0.24
C PHE A 5 -12.13 16.08 0.33
N GLU A 6 -11.91 16.50 1.59
CA GLU A 6 -10.64 16.23 2.26
C GLU A 6 -10.55 14.76 2.73
N PRO A 7 -9.35 14.16 2.78
CA PRO A 7 -9.17 12.80 3.30
C PRO A 7 -9.69 12.66 4.73
N LEU A 8 -10.29 11.53 5.04
CA LEU A 8 -10.73 11.21 6.40
C LEU A 8 -9.53 10.98 7.31
N PRO A 9 -9.58 11.39 8.59
CA PRO A 9 -8.55 11.04 9.55
C PRO A 9 -8.42 9.53 9.72
N GLY A 10 -7.23 8.98 9.46
CA GLY A 10 -7.03 7.53 9.40
C GLY A 10 -7.44 6.79 10.68
N ALA A 11 -7.05 7.29 11.86
CA ALA A 11 -7.37 6.62 13.11
C ALA A 11 -8.89 6.60 13.41
N VAL A 12 -9.66 7.59 12.95
CA VAL A 12 -11.13 7.58 13.09
C VAL A 12 -11.71 6.40 12.31
N VAL A 13 -11.27 6.22 11.06
CA VAL A 13 -11.73 5.12 10.20
C VAL A 13 -11.30 3.78 10.75
N TYR A 14 -10.03 3.64 11.14
CA TYR A 14 -9.50 2.38 11.70
C TYR A 14 -10.23 2.00 12.98
N ASN A 15 -10.46 2.93 13.90
CA ASN A 15 -11.20 2.67 15.13
C ASN A 15 -12.68 2.33 14.90
N ALA A 16 -13.32 2.91 13.88
CA ALA A 16 -14.70 2.57 13.53
C ALA A 16 -14.85 1.15 12.98
N LEU A 17 -13.80 0.61 12.34
CA LEU A 17 -13.85 -0.65 11.59
C LEU A 17 -13.05 -1.80 12.23
N LYS A 18 -12.18 -1.54 13.22
CA LYS A 18 -11.25 -2.53 13.80
C LYS A 18 -11.89 -3.84 14.28
N ASP A 19 -13.10 -3.75 14.85
CA ASP A 19 -13.81 -4.92 15.39
C ASP A 19 -14.86 -5.47 14.40
N LYS A 20 -14.78 -5.04 13.13
CA LYS A 20 -15.70 -5.46 12.08
C LYS A 20 -15.05 -6.50 11.18
N SER A 21 -15.88 -7.28 10.50
CA SER A 21 -15.40 -8.26 9.51
C SER A 21 -14.96 -7.63 8.17
N CYS A 22 -14.82 -6.31 8.13
CA CYS A 22 -14.44 -5.51 6.97
C CYS A 22 -12.92 -5.38 6.87
N ILE A 23 -12.38 -5.53 5.67
CA ILE A 23 -11.01 -5.13 5.31
C ILE A 23 -11.14 -3.90 4.43
N ILE A 24 -10.37 -2.84 4.73
CA ILE A 24 -10.34 -1.63 3.92
C ILE A 24 -9.44 -1.88 2.72
N LEU A 25 -9.95 -1.65 1.51
CA LEU A 25 -9.15 -1.73 0.30
C LEU A 25 -8.19 -0.56 0.23
N ALA A 26 -6.89 -0.86 0.32
CA ALA A 26 -5.80 0.09 0.10
C ALA A 26 -5.21 -0.13 -1.30
N THR A 27 -5.03 0.97 -2.04
CA THR A 27 -4.69 0.93 -3.46
C THR A 27 -3.51 1.82 -3.78
N ASN A 28 -2.53 1.29 -4.55
CA ASN A 28 -1.41 2.07 -5.08
C ASN A 28 -1.62 2.34 -6.58
N PRO A 29 -2.47 3.30 -6.96
CA PRO A 29 -2.75 3.62 -8.36
C PRO A 29 -1.61 4.44 -8.96
N ARG A 30 -0.52 3.77 -9.34
CA ARG A 30 0.74 4.35 -9.86
C ARG A 30 0.51 5.18 -11.13
N ILE A 31 -0.51 4.83 -11.92
CA ILE A 31 -1.04 5.61 -13.03
C ILE A 31 -2.45 6.02 -12.60
N ASN A 32 -2.69 7.33 -12.51
CA ASN A 32 -3.92 7.85 -11.90
C ASN A 32 -5.10 7.91 -12.88
N ILE A 33 -4.82 8.16 -14.17
CA ILE A 33 -5.86 8.41 -15.19
C ILE A 33 -6.81 7.23 -15.32
N GLY A 34 -8.10 7.48 -15.24
CA GLY A 34 -9.14 6.45 -15.24
C GLY A 34 -9.19 5.60 -13.97
N VAL A 35 -8.04 5.19 -13.42
CA VAL A 35 -7.96 4.27 -12.27
C VAL A 35 -8.58 4.87 -11.01
N LEU A 36 -8.24 6.11 -10.64
CA LEU A 36 -8.78 6.76 -9.44
C LEU A 36 -10.30 6.84 -9.49
N GLU A 37 -10.86 7.28 -10.62
CA GLU A 37 -12.30 7.41 -10.79
C GLU A 37 -13.01 6.05 -10.80
N GLY A 38 -12.40 5.02 -11.38
CA GLY A 38 -12.92 3.65 -11.36
C GLY A 38 -13.05 3.11 -9.94
N ILE A 39 -11.97 3.21 -9.15
CA ILE A 39 -11.94 2.76 -7.75
C ILE A 39 -12.98 3.53 -6.91
N LEU A 40 -13.00 4.86 -7.02
CA LEU A 40 -13.97 5.70 -6.29
C LEU A 40 -15.42 5.43 -6.69
N GLY A 41 -15.66 5.17 -7.98
CA GLY A 41 -16.99 4.78 -8.49
C GLY A 41 -17.48 3.48 -7.86
N ALA A 42 -16.62 2.48 -7.78
CA ALA A 42 -16.91 1.21 -7.11
C ALA A 42 -17.15 1.40 -5.61
N ALA A 43 -16.30 2.19 -4.93
CA ALA A 43 -16.46 2.50 -3.52
C ALA A 43 -17.81 3.22 -3.26
N LYS A 44 -18.19 4.17 -4.10
CA LYS A 44 -19.49 4.84 -4.04
C LYS A 44 -20.65 3.86 -4.18
N SER A 45 -20.61 2.98 -5.18
CA SER A 45 -21.66 1.97 -5.43
C SER A 45 -21.81 0.96 -4.28
N MET A 46 -20.74 0.71 -3.54
CA MET A 46 -20.71 -0.18 -2.40
C MET A 46 -20.92 0.53 -1.05
N ASN A 47 -21.04 1.86 -1.05
CA ASN A 47 -21.03 2.68 0.17
C ASN A 47 -19.84 2.33 1.07
N ALA A 48 -18.66 2.24 0.46
CA ALA A 48 -17.43 1.75 1.08
C ALA A 48 -16.37 2.85 1.19
N VAL A 49 -15.55 2.80 2.25
CA VAL A 49 -14.33 3.60 2.37
C VAL A 49 -13.18 2.89 1.66
N VAL A 50 -12.26 3.65 1.07
CA VAL A 50 -11.04 3.16 0.44
C VAL A 50 -9.82 3.97 0.90
N ILE A 51 -8.64 3.39 0.74
CA ILE A 51 -7.36 4.05 0.97
C ILE A 51 -6.66 4.24 -0.37
N PHE A 52 -6.19 5.46 -0.64
CA PHE A 52 -5.25 5.75 -1.70
C PHE A 52 -3.88 5.98 -1.10
N GLU A 53 -2.88 5.31 -1.66
CA GLU A 53 -1.53 5.33 -1.13
C GLU A 53 -0.48 5.23 -2.23
N LEU A 54 0.70 5.78 -1.98
CA LEU A 54 1.91 5.52 -2.76
C LEU A 54 3.10 5.41 -1.80
N ALA A 55 3.96 4.45 -2.09
CA ALA A 55 5.21 4.27 -1.37
C ALA A 55 6.22 5.38 -1.71
N ARG A 56 7.21 5.60 -0.84
CA ARG A 56 8.28 6.59 -1.07
C ARG A 56 9.02 6.39 -2.39
N SER A 57 9.20 5.15 -2.83
CA SER A 57 9.82 4.84 -4.13
C SER A 57 8.88 5.16 -5.31
N GLU A 58 7.57 5.16 -5.09
CA GLU A 58 6.54 5.43 -6.08
C GLU A 58 6.34 6.92 -6.28
N ALA A 59 6.19 7.69 -5.18
CA ALA A 59 6.04 9.14 -5.22
C ALA A 59 6.92 9.82 -4.18
N ASN A 60 7.77 10.73 -4.62
CA ASN A 60 8.63 11.52 -3.75
C ASN A 60 8.86 12.92 -4.35
N LEU A 61 9.66 13.76 -3.68
CA LEU A 61 9.92 15.13 -4.14
C LEU A 61 10.54 15.22 -5.54
N LYS A 62 11.15 14.14 -6.03
CA LYS A 62 11.72 14.03 -7.38
C LYS A 62 10.80 13.27 -8.35
N GLY A 63 9.58 12.90 -7.91
CA GLY A 63 8.59 12.19 -8.70
C GLY A 63 8.55 10.66 -8.49
N GLY A 64 9.57 10.05 -7.89
CA GLY A 64 9.67 8.59 -7.82
C GLY A 64 9.61 7.94 -9.22
N TYR A 65 9.28 6.66 -9.30
CA TYR A 65 9.15 6.02 -10.62
C TYR A 65 7.77 6.25 -11.28
N THR A 66 6.83 6.89 -10.58
CA THR A 66 5.53 7.27 -11.17
C THR A 66 5.56 8.64 -11.83
N GLY A 67 6.59 9.45 -11.57
CA GLY A 67 6.65 10.85 -11.99
C GLY A 67 5.80 11.79 -11.13
N LEU A 68 5.13 11.29 -10.08
CA LEU A 68 4.27 12.07 -9.21
C LEU A 68 4.98 12.47 -7.91
N THR A 69 4.80 13.71 -7.51
CA THR A 69 5.09 14.12 -6.14
C THR A 69 3.91 13.77 -5.21
N PRO A 70 4.11 13.69 -3.88
CA PRO A 70 3.01 13.49 -2.94
C PRO A 70 1.89 14.51 -3.11
N GLU A 71 2.23 15.78 -3.34
CA GLU A 71 1.24 16.86 -3.55
C GLU A 71 0.41 16.65 -4.83
N GLN A 72 1.06 16.27 -5.94
CA GLN A 72 0.35 15.96 -7.19
C GLN A 72 -0.59 14.76 -7.01
N PHE A 73 -0.13 13.70 -6.35
CA PHE A 73 -0.95 12.54 -6.07
C PHE A 73 -2.17 12.89 -5.20
N GLY A 74 -1.97 13.59 -4.07
CA GLY A 74 -3.05 14.02 -3.20
C GLY A 74 -4.06 14.92 -3.92
N LYS A 75 -3.60 15.82 -4.77
CA LYS A 75 -4.45 16.67 -5.63
C LYS A 75 -5.29 15.82 -6.59
N ASN A 76 -4.66 14.86 -7.30
CA ASN A 76 -5.34 13.99 -8.26
C ASN A 76 -6.44 13.15 -7.58
N VAL A 77 -6.14 12.56 -6.41
CA VAL A 77 -7.13 11.80 -5.63
C VAL A 77 -8.33 12.70 -5.23
N LYS A 78 -8.05 13.90 -4.72
CA LYS A 78 -9.10 14.85 -4.31
C LYS A 78 -9.97 15.29 -5.49
N GLU A 79 -9.38 15.54 -6.66
CA GLU A 79 -10.11 15.90 -7.87
C GLU A 79 -10.98 14.74 -8.37
N ALA A 80 -10.46 13.53 -8.38
CA ALA A 80 -11.23 12.33 -8.72
C ALA A 80 -12.39 12.12 -7.72
N ALA A 81 -12.16 12.29 -6.42
CA ALA A 81 -13.19 12.18 -5.40
C ALA A 81 -14.32 13.20 -5.60
N LYS A 82 -14.00 14.44 -5.98
CA LYS A 82 -14.99 15.46 -6.36
C LYS A 82 -15.78 15.07 -7.60
N LYS A 83 -15.09 14.65 -8.66
CA LYS A 83 -15.72 14.26 -9.94
C LYS A 83 -16.68 13.09 -9.76
N VAL A 84 -16.32 12.09 -8.97
CA VAL A 84 -17.17 10.94 -8.65
C VAL A 84 -18.22 11.27 -7.60
N ASN A 85 -18.04 12.36 -6.84
CA ASN A 85 -18.85 12.72 -5.67
C ASN A 85 -18.84 11.61 -4.59
N HIS A 86 -17.62 11.23 -4.16
CA HIS A 86 -17.41 10.24 -3.10
C HIS A 86 -16.28 10.69 -2.15
N PRO A 87 -16.59 11.31 -0.99
CA PRO A 87 -15.59 11.88 -0.07
C PRO A 87 -15.04 10.88 0.95
N TRP A 88 -15.39 9.59 0.85
CA TRP A 88 -15.07 8.57 1.85
C TRP A 88 -13.78 7.85 1.51
N TYR A 89 -12.66 8.52 1.74
CA TYR A 89 -11.33 7.96 1.49
C TYR A 89 -10.31 8.44 2.53
N ILE A 90 -9.21 7.68 2.67
CA ILE A 90 -8.00 8.05 3.39
C ILE A 90 -6.91 8.29 2.34
N LEU A 91 -6.09 9.31 2.53
CA LEU A 91 -4.83 9.46 1.83
C LEU A 91 -3.71 8.98 2.76
N HIS A 92 -3.03 7.90 2.37
CA HIS A 92 -2.05 7.20 3.19
C HIS A 92 -0.65 7.30 2.60
N ALA A 93 0.32 7.62 3.42
CA ALA A 93 1.73 7.58 3.08
C ALA A 93 2.25 6.16 3.34
N ASP A 94 2.30 5.34 2.28
CA ASP A 94 2.71 3.95 2.33
C ASP A 94 4.23 3.80 2.36
N HIS A 95 4.74 2.79 3.05
CA HIS A 95 6.18 2.44 3.13
C HIS A 95 7.13 3.64 3.17
N ILE A 96 7.10 4.39 4.28
CA ILE A 96 8.13 5.39 4.58
C ILE A 96 9.38 4.62 5.00
N THR A 97 10.06 4.04 4.01
CA THR A 97 11.16 3.09 4.24
C THR A 97 12.42 3.80 4.73
N ILE A 98 13.01 3.23 5.79
CA ILE A 98 14.29 3.63 6.38
C ILE A 98 15.21 2.42 6.36
N GLN A 99 16.29 2.50 5.58
CA GLN A 99 17.18 1.36 5.32
C GLN A 99 18.43 1.33 6.18
N LYS A 100 19.01 2.50 6.44
CA LYS A 100 20.30 2.64 7.12
C LYS A 100 20.19 3.33 8.48
N GLY A 101 19.16 4.16 8.66
CA GLY A 101 18.95 4.96 9.87
C GLY A 101 20.08 5.96 10.15
N THR A 102 20.80 6.41 9.11
CA THR A 102 21.83 7.45 9.25
C THR A 102 21.18 8.83 9.42
N PRO A 103 21.86 9.80 10.04
CA PRO A 103 21.32 11.16 10.21
C PRO A 103 20.86 11.79 8.90
N GLU A 104 21.60 11.59 7.81
CA GLU A 104 21.29 12.12 6.47
C GLU A 104 20.02 11.47 5.91
N GLU A 105 19.87 10.16 6.03
CA GLU A 105 18.66 9.45 5.58
C GLU A 105 17.44 9.87 6.40
N LEU A 106 17.59 10.01 7.72
CA LEU A 106 16.50 10.43 8.60
C LEU A 106 16.04 11.87 8.28
N GLU A 107 16.95 12.79 7.92
CA GLU A 107 16.54 14.14 7.50
C GLU A 107 15.86 14.15 6.13
N ASP A 108 16.30 13.31 5.21
CA ASP A 108 15.61 13.12 3.93
C ASP A 108 14.19 12.51 4.12
N VAL A 109 14.05 11.58 5.06
CA VAL A 109 12.74 11.01 5.47
C VAL A 109 11.85 12.07 6.09
N ARG A 110 12.35 12.91 7.00
CA ARG A 110 11.57 14.02 7.58
C ARG A 110 11.10 15.02 6.51
N THR A 111 11.97 15.31 5.54
CA THR A 111 11.62 16.18 4.42
C THR A 111 10.51 15.54 3.57
N HIS A 112 10.58 14.25 3.34
CA HIS A 112 9.54 13.49 2.63
C HIS A 112 8.21 13.49 3.41
N ILE A 113 8.23 13.23 4.72
CA ILE A 113 7.06 13.29 5.60
C ILE A 113 6.41 14.70 5.56
N ARG A 114 7.21 15.79 5.60
CA ARG A 114 6.66 17.14 5.46
C ARG A 114 5.89 17.31 4.14
N SER A 115 6.39 16.74 3.04
CA SER A 115 5.71 16.80 1.74
C SER A 115 4.40 15.99 1.73
N GLN A 116 4.37 14.85 2.39
CA GLN A 116 3.17 14.03 2.54
C GLN A 116 2.11 14.71 3.43
N ILE A 117 2.53 15.34 4.53
CA ILE A 117 1.64 16.17 5.36
C ILE A 117 1.03 17.31 4.55
N LYS A 118 1.85 18.01 3.74
CA LYS A 118 1.41 19.09 2.84
C LYS A 118 0.45 18.58 1.75
N ALA A 119 0.65 17.38 1.26
CA ALA A 119 -0.24 16.70 0.32
C ALA A 119 -1.61 16.35 0.91
N GLY A 120 -1.78 16.44 2.23
CA GLY A 120 -3.01 16.10 2.94
C GLY A 120 -3.06 14.65 3.40
N CYS A 121 -1.93 13.94 3.47
CA CYS A 121 -1.93 12.58 4.04
C CYS A 121 -2.50 12.61 5.46
N SER A 122 -3.43 11.71 5.71
CA SER A 122 -4.16 11.57 6.98
C SER A 122 -3.84 10.24 7.69
N SER A 123 -2.92 9.46 7.12
CA SER A 123 -2.39 8.22 7.67
C SER A 123 -0.98 7.96 7.13
N PHE A 124 -0.13 7.30 7.93
CA PHE A 124 1.31 7.13 7.63
C PHE A 124 1.76 5.73 8.00
N ALA A 125 2.57 5.09 7.15
CA ALA A 125 3.23 3.81 7.40
C ALA A 125 4.74 4.02 7.54
N ILE A 126 5.28 3.86 8.76
CA ILE A 126 6.71 3.94 9.03
C ILE A 126 7.29 2.54 8.92
N ASP A 127 8.24 2.37 8.00
CA ASP A 127 8.92 1.10 7.75
C ASP A 127 10.43 1.23 8.04
N ALA A 128 10.81 0.86 9.24
CA ALA A 128 12.20 0.74 9.68
C ALA A 128 12.63 -0.73 9.86
N SER A 129 11.92 -1.67 9.23
CA SER A 129 12.16 -3.12 9.32
C SER A 129 13.56 -3.55 8.88
N PHE A 130 14.18 -2.80 7.98
CA PHE A 130 15.56 -3.02 7.53
C PHE A 130 16.61 -2.83 8.63
N LEU A 131 16.25 -2.15 9.74
CA LEU A 131 17.16 -1.89 10.85
C LEU A 131 17.21 -3.02 11.88
N PHE A 132 16.73 -4.20 11.50
CA PHE A 132 16.76 -5.41 12.33
C PHE A 132 18.20 -5.86 12.61
N ASN A 133 18.56 -6.02 13.88
CA ASN A 133 19.88 -6.46 14.31
C ASN A 133 19.95 -7.99 14.38
N THR A 134 20.46 -8.62 13.34
CA THR A 134 20.61 -10.09 13.27
C THR A 134 21.60 -10.68 14.29
N LYS A 135 22.40 -9.84 14.99
CA LYS A 135 23.37 -10.26 16.03
C LYS A 135 22.79 -10.16 17.42
N GLY A 136 21.60 -9.56 17.60
CA GLY A 136 20.91 -9.50 18.88
C GLY A 136 20.54 -10.90 19.38
N THR A 137 20.60 -11.10 20.68
CA THR A 137 20.28 -12.38 21.35
C THR A 137 18.86 -12.43 21.88
N THR A 138 18.21 -11.28 21.98
CA THR A 138 16.82 -11.13 22.40
C THR A 138 16.05 -10.31 21.37
N GLU A 139 14.72 -10.46 21.31
CA GLU A 139 13.86 -9.67 20.42
C GLU A 139 14.04 -8.16 20.66
N SER A 140 14.24 -7.76 21.92
CA SER A 140 14.48 -6.34 22.27
C SER A 140 15.77 -5.81 21.65
N GLU A 141 16.85 -6.58 21.67
CA GLU A 141 18.12 -6.20 21.06
C GLU A 141 18.03 -6.20 19.54
N GLN A 142 17.32 -7.18 18.97
CA GLN A 142 17.12 -7.30 17.53
C GLN A 142 16.29 -6.13 16.96
N LEU A 143 15.26 -5.68 17.70
CA LEU A 143 14.33 -4.65 17.29
C LEU A 143 14.71 -3.23 17.76
N GLN A 144 15.74 -3.08 18.60
CA GLN A 144 16.07 -1.82 19.26
C GLN A 144 16.12 -0.64 18.27
N ARG A 145 16.89 -0.77 17.21
CA ARG A 145 17.06 0.33 16.24
C ARG A 145 15.78 0.62 15.45
N ASN A 146 15.00 -0.40 15.09
CA ASN A 146 13.69 -0.22 14.49
C ASN A 146 12.75 0.57 15.43
N ILE A 147 12.68 0.19 16.71
CA ILE A 147 11.85 0.85 17.73
C ILE A 147 12.26 2.32 17.90
N GLU A 148 13.55 2.60 18.03
CA GLU A 148 14.08 3.96 18.20
C GLU A 148 13.68 4.86 17.01
N VAL A 149 13.96 4.42 15.80
CA VAL A 149 13.72 5.19 14.59
C VAL A 149 12.22 5.35 14.31
N THR A 150 11.44 4.30 14.52
CA THR A 150 9.97 4.38 14.38
C THR A 150 9.39 5.37 15.40
N THR A 151 9.86 5.35 16.66
CA THR A 151 9.46 6.30 17.68
C THR A 151 9.80 7.74 17.29
N GLU A 152 11.02 7.97 16.79
CA GLU A 152 11.48 9.28 16.35
C GLU A 152 10.62 9.84 15.20
N MET A 153 10.36 9.03 14.17
CA MET A 153 9.56 9.46 13.01
C MET A 153 8.08 9.63 13.36
N ALA A 154 7.52 8.79 14.25
CA ALA A 154 6.15 8.94 14.72
C ALA A 154 5.95 10.24 15.53
N ASN A 155 6.91 10.59 16.40
CA ASN A 155 6.90 11.88 17.09
C ASN A 155 7.05 13.05 16.10
N PHE A 156 7.92 12.93 15.10
CA PHE A 156 8.06 13.93 14.07
C PHE A 156 6.74 14.17 13.29
N ILE A 157 6.02 13.11 12.92
CA ILE A 157 4.69 13.24 12.30
C ILE A 157 3.75 13.96 13.25
N LYS A 158 3.66 13.52 14.51
CA LYS A 158 2.78 14.09 15.54
C LYS A 158 3.00 15.60 15.73
N ASP A 159 4.26 16.05 15.74
CA ASP A 159 4.62 17.46 15.96
C ASP A 159 4.34 18.35 14.75
N ASN A 160 4.26 17.78 13.54
CA ASN A 160 4.13 18.54 12.29
C ASN A 160 2.73 18.46 11.66
N ILE A 161 1.93 17.43 12.00
CA ILE A 161 0.60 17.24 11.42
C ILE A 161 -0.47 18.08 12.13
N LYS A 162 -1.36 18.70 11.32
CA LYS A 162 -2.51 19.44 11.86
C LYS A 162 -3.77 18.58 12.01
N ILE A 163 -3.84 17.47 11.30
CA ILE A 163 -4.98 16.55 11.32
C ILE A 163 -4.95 15.80 12.66
N LYS A 164 -5.97 16.01 13.49
CA LYS A 164 -6.18 15.22 14.71
C LYS A 164 -6.63 13.81 14.34
N ASN A 165 -6.20 12.82 15.11
CA ASN A 165 -6.56 11.40 14.89
C ASN A 165 -6.08 10.85 13.52
N TYR A 166 -4.89 11.29 13.06
CA TYR A 166 -4.24 10.65 11.91
C TYR A 166 -3.98 9.17 12.18
N GLY A 167 -3.97 8.35 11.13
CA GLY A 167 -3.67 6.93 11.23
C GLY A 167 -2.17 6.67 11.30
N LEU A 168 -1.76 5.65 12.06
CA LEU A 168 -0.38 5.19 12.12
C LEU A 168 -0.31 3.69 11.87
N GLU A 169 0.44 3.33 10.85
CA GLU A 169 0.89 1.98 10.54
C GLU A 169 2.38 1.88 10.84
N VAL A 170 2.80 0.75 11.38
CA VAL A 170 4.22 0.45 11.63
C VAL A 170 4.55 -0.93 11.08
N GLU A 171 5.83 -1.22 10.85
CA GLU A 171 6.25 -2.46 10.19
C GLU A 171 7.33 -3.18 10.99
N VAL A 172 7.15 -4.49 11.16
CA VAL A 172 8.12 -5.40 11.76
C VAL A 172 8.34 -6.62 10.87
N GLY A 173 9.60 -6.90 10.57
CA GLY A 173 10.00 -7.92 9.60
C GLY A 173 9.90 -7.42 8.16
N GLU A 174 10.97 -7.65 7.41
CA GLU A 174 11.10 -7.24 6.01
C GLU A 174 10.19 -8.09 5.12
N ILE A 175 9.19 -7.46 4.51
CA ILE A 175 8.21 -8.16 3.65
C ILE A 175 8.91 -8.74 2.42
N GLY A 176 8.69 -10.05 2.19
CA GLY A 176 9.28 -10.77 1.05
C GLY A 176 10.71 -11.22 1.24
N LYS A 177 11.32 -10.98 2.39
CA LYS A 177 12.66 -11.48 2.72
C LYS A 177 12.71 -13.00 2.69
N LYS A 178 13.78 -13.53 2.11
CA LYS A 178 14.07 -14.96 2.06
C LYS A 178 15.48 -15.23 2.59
N ASP A 179 15.59 -16.36 3.25
CA ASP A 179 16.88 -16.97 3.63
C ASP A 179 17.05 -18.34 2.94
N SER A 180 18.04 -19.12 3.38
CA SER A 180 18.30 -20.47 2.85
C SER A 180 17.17 -21.47 3.07
N GLN A 181 16.24 -21.19 4.00
CA GLN A 181 15.10 -22.05 4.35
C GLN A 181 13.78 -21.57 3.72
N GLY A 182 13.76 -20.41 3.05
CA GLY A 182 12.59 -19.85 2.40
C GLY A 182 12.23 -18.46 2.89
N PHE A 183 10.93 -18.14 3.01
CA PHE A 183 10.48 -16.86 3.53
C PHE A 183 10.81 -16.71 5.02
N VAL A 184 11.35 -15.56 5.39
CA VAL A 184 11.48 -15.14 6.79
C VAL A 184 10.12 -14.64 7.27
N TYR A 185 9.67 -15.12 8.41
CA TYR A 185 8.38 -14.78 9.00
C TYR A 185 8.57 -14.00 10.30
N THR A 186 7.79 -12.94 10.47
CA THR A 186 7.68 -12.26 11.77
C THR A 186 7.18 -13.26 12.83
N THR A 187 7.87 -13.35 13.95
CA THR A 187 7.44 -14.18 15.08
C THR A 187 6.41 -13.45 15.94
N VAL A 188 5.66 -14.21 16.74
CA VAL A 188 4.72 -13.64 17.72
C VAL A 188 5.47 -12.80 18.76
N ALA A 189 6.67 -13.26 19.19
CA ALA A 189 7.50 -12.55 20.15
C ALA A 189 8.00 -11.21 19.62
N GLU A 190 8.50 -11.18 18.36
CA GLU A 190 8.91 -9.93 17.69
C GLU A 190 7.75 -8.93 17.62
N ALA A 191 6.58 -9.35 17.09
CA ALA A 191 5.44 -8.46 16.95
C ALA A 191 4.96 -7.88 18.28
N LYS A 192 4.90 -8.72 19.33
CA LYS A 192 4.49 -8.31 20.68
C LYS A 192 5.50 -7.35 21.29
N THR A 193 6.80 -7.71 21.28
CA THR A 193 7.88 -6.87 21.82
C THR A 193 7.92 -5.51 21.14
N TYR A 194 7.73 -5.49 19.81
CA TYR A 194 7.71 -4.26 19.03
C TYR A 194 6.58 -3.32 19.46
N ILE A 195 5.34 -3.80 19.49
CA ILE A 195 4.17 -3.00 19.89
C ILE A 195 4.26 -2.56 21.35
N GLU A 196 4.66 -3.44 22.27
CA GLU A 196 4.85 -3.08 23.69
C GLU A 196 5.88 -1.97 23.86
N SER A 197 7.00 -2.05 23.15
CA SER A 197 8.08 -1.06 23.22
C SER A 197 7.64 0.29 22.65
N LEU A 198 6.95 0.31 21.52
CA LEU A 198 6.37 1.54 20.97
C LEU A 198 5.36 2.18 21.95
N ASN A 199 4.48 1.37 22.55
CA ASN A 199 3.51 1.87 23.52
C ASN A 199 4.19 2.45 24.78
N LYS A 200 5.27 1.83 25.27
CA LYS A 200 6.10 2.38 26.37
C LYS A 200 6.71 3.73 26.00
N ASN A 201 7.04 3.94 24.72
CA ASN A 201 7.55 5.21 24.21
C ASN A 201 6.43 6.22 23.87
N GLY A 202 5.16 5.92 24.19
CA GLY A 202 4.00 6.79 23.93
C GLY A 202 3.52 6.78 22.49
N ILE A 203 3.91 5.78 21.68
CA ILE A 203 3.48 5.59 20.30
C ILE A 203 2.46 4.45 20.27
N PHE A 204 1.25 4.75 19.80
CA PHE A 204 0.11 3.81 19.76
C PHE A 204 -0.34 3.61 18.31
N PRO A 205 0.26 2.69 17.55
CA PRO A 205 -0.11 2.44 16.17
C PRO A 205 -1.51 1.83 16.06
N ASN A 206 -2.19 2.10 14.94
CA ASN A 206 -3.46 1.47 14.59
C ASN A 206 -3.25 0.13 13.88
N LEU A 207 -2.18 0.06 13.07
CA LEU A 207 -1.91 -1.04 12.17
C LEU A 207 -0.46 -1.52 12.31
N LEU A 208 -0.28 -2.84 12.17
CA LEU A 208 1.02 -3.48 12.07
C LEU A 208 1.11 -4.27 10.77
N ALA A 209 2.10 -3.96 9.94
CA ALA A 209 2.50 -4.80 8.81
C ALA A 209 3.57 -5.80 9.25
N ILE A 210 3.47 -7.04 8.77
CA ILE A 210 4.34 -8.16 9.15
C ILE A 210 4.84 -8.93 7.93
N ALA A 211 6.01 -9.55 8.05
CA ALA A 211 6.48 -10.54 7.11
C ALA A 211 5.75 -11.87 7.36
N ASN A 212 4.82 -12.24 6.50
CA ASN A 212 4.03 -13.47 6.61
C ASN A 212 4.04 -14.35 5.35
N GLY A 213 5.11 -14.24 4.54
CA GLY A 213 5.32 -15.03 3.32
C GLY A 213 4.79 -14.38 2.05
N THR A 214 4.37 -13.14 2.11
CA THR A 214 4.02 -12.36 0.92
C THR A 214 5.26 -11.79 0.22
N SER A 215 5.13 -11.56 -1.07
CA SER A 215 6.07 -10.78 -1.86
C SER A 215 5.33 -9.66 -2.58
N HIS A 216 6.03 -8.57 -2.88
CA HIS A 216 5.46 -7.51 -3.70
C HIS A 216 5.33 -7.97 -5.17
N GLY A 217 4.16 -7.73 -5.76
CA GLY A 217 3.90 -8.04 -7.17
C GLY A 217 3.46 -9.48 -7.45
N ASN A 218 3.42 -9.83 -8.74
CA ASN A 218 3.05 -11.18 -9.18
C ASN A 218 4.23 -12.15 -8.99
N VAL A 219 3.91 -13.39 -8.63
CA VAL A 219 4.83 -14.52 -8.73
C VAL A 219 4.62 -15.15 -10.10
N PHE A 220 5.70 -15.39 -10.83
CA PHE A 220 5.65 -15.95 -12.18
C PHE A 220 6.13 -17.41 -12.18
N ASP A 221 5.55 -18.22 -13.05
CA ASP A 221 6.07 -19.56 -13.35
C ASP A 221 7.32 -19.47 -14.26
N LYS A 222 7.92 -20.62 -14.59
CA LYS A 222 9.09 -20.72 -15.46
C LYS A 222 8.84 -20.20 -16.90
N ASN A 223 7.57 -20.07 -17.30
CA ASN A 223 7.16 -19.60 -18.62
C ASN A 223 6.77 -18.11 -18.62
N GLY A 224 6.90 -17.41 -17.46
CA GLY A 224 6.55 -16.00 -17.32
C GLY A 224 5.06 -15.74 -17.06
N ASN A 225 4.23 -16.77 -16.81
CA ASN A 225 2.83 -16.58 -16.48
C ASN A 225 2.66 -16.28 -14.99
N PRO A 226 1.80 -15.33 -14.58
CA PRO A 226 1.52 -15.09 -13.17
C PRO A 226 0.84 -16.31 -12.54
N ILE A 227 1.38 -16.75 -11.40
CA ILE A 227 0.83 -17.86 -10.63
C ILE A 227 -0.12 -17.31 -9.57
N GLY A 228 -1.42 -17.62 -9.69
CA GLY A 228 -2.41 -17.37 -8.65
C GLY A 228 -2.20 -18.30 -7.47
N LYS A 229 -1.44 -17.89 -6.46
CA LYS A 229 -1.14 -18.70 -5.27
C LYS A 229 -1.23 -17.87 -4.00
N ILE A 230 -1.85 -18.41 -2.95
CA ILE A 230 -1.68 -17.87 -1.60
C ILE A 230 -0.27 -18.22 -1.12
N THR A 231 0.56 -17.19 -0.95
CA THR A 231 1.86 -17.31 -0.28
C THR A 231 1.76 -16.91 1.19
N ILE A 232 0.67 -16.24 1.58
CA ILE A 232 0.40 -15.77 2.95
C ILE A 232 0.26 -16.95 3.90
N ASN A 233 1.07 -16.97 4.95
CA ASN A 233 0.95 -17.93 6.04
C ASN A 233 -0.20 -17.52 6.97
N ILE A 234 -1.40 -18.02 6.67
CA ILE A 234 -2.62 -17.68 7.42
C ILE A 234 -2.53 -18.06 8.91
N PRO A 235 -2.04 -19.26 9.31
CA PRO A 235 -1.86 -19.59 10.72
C PRO A 235 -0.99 -18.57 11.45
N ARG A 236 0.17 -18.21 10.93
CA ARG A 236 1.07 -17.21 11.51
C ARG A 236 0.40 -15.84 11.60
N THR A 237 -0.33 -15.44 10.57
CA THR A 237 -1.10 -14.18 10.55
C THR A 237 -2.10 -14.13 11.71
N ILE A 238 -2.81 -15.23 11.97
CA ILE A 238 -3.78 -15.35 13.07
C ILE A 238 -3.08 -15.30 14.43
N GLU A 239 -1.97 -16.02 14.60
CA GLU A 239 -1.19 -16.05 15.84
C GLU A 239 -0.71 -14.64 16.23
N VAL A 240 -0.10 -13.92 15.28
CA VAL A 240 0.38 -12.55 15.51
C VAL A 240 -0.78 -11.60 15.79
N ALA A 241 -1.87 -11.66 15.01
CA ALA A 241 -3.03 -10.81 15.23
C ALA A 241 -3.63 -10.97 16.63
N LYS A 242 -3.75 -12.21 17.11
CA LYS A 242 -4.22 -12.48 18.48
C LYS A 242 -3.29 -11.93 19.55
N ALA A 243 -1.99 -12.00 19.33
CA ALA A 243 -0.99 -11.53 20.30
C ALA A 243 -0.97 -10.00 20.44
N ILE A 244 -1.26 -9.25 19.34
CA ILE A 244 -1.30 -7.79 19.36
C ILE A 244 -2.68 -7.20 19.64
N ALA A 245 -3.74 -7.98 19.56
CA ALA A 245 -5.12 -7.53 19.80
C ALA A 245 -5.32 -6.80 21.17
N PRO A 246 -4.68 -7.23 22.30
CA PRO A 246 -4.78 -6.49 23.56
C PRO A 246 -4.29 -5.04 23.50
N TYR A 247 -3.41 -4.72 22.55
CA TYR A 247 -2.90 -3.35 22.31
C TYR A 247 -3.77 -2.55 21.34
N LYS A 248 -4.91 -3.11 20.89
CA LYS A 248 -5.85 -2.50 19.95
C LYS A 248 -5.25 -2.22 18.56
N VAL A 249 -4.29 -3.03 18.17
CA VAL A 249 -3.61 -2.98 16.86
C VAL A 249 -4.19 -4.09 15.97
N ASN A 250 -4.52 -3.75 14.72
CA ASN A 250 -4.90 -4.72 13.69
C ASN A 250 -3.76 -4.90 12.67
N LEU A 251 -3.88 -5.93 11.82
CA LEU A 251 -2.89 -6.15 10.77
C LEU A 251 -3.19 -5.32 9.51
N ALA A 252 -2.12 -4.80 8.90
CA ALA A 252 -2.08 -4.38 7.51
C ALA A 252 -1.48 -5.53 6.68
N GLN A 253 -2.22 -6.04 5.71
CA GLN A 253 -1.77 -7.12 4.83
C GLN A 253 -1.24 -6.55 3.53
N HIS A 254 0.07 -6.66 3.32
CA HIS A 254 0.74 -6.32 2.08
C HIS A 254 0.80 -7.51 1.11
N GLY A 255 1.16 -7.26 -0.16
CA GLY A 255 1.41 -8.30 -1.15
C GLY A 255 0.17 -9.12 -1.54
N ILE A 256 -1.01 -8.52 -1.58
CA ILE A 256 -2.27 -9.20 -1.96
C ILE A 256 -2.38 -9.39 -3.48
N THR A 257 -1.73 -8.54 -4.28
CA THR A 257 -1.78 -8.66 -5.75
C THR A 257 -1.43 -10.08 -6.20
N GLY A 258 -2.27 -10.67 -7.05
CA GLY A 258 -2.09 -12.05 -7.53
C GLY A 258 -2.71 -13.13 -6.64
N THR A 259 -3.21 -12.78 -5.44
CA THR A 259 -3.98 -13.72 -4.62
C THR A 259 -5.40 -13.87 -5.19
N PRO A 260 -5.86 -15.08 -5.54
CA PRO A 260 -7.22 -15.31 -5.99
C PRO A 260 -8.27 -14.84 -4.99
N LEU A 261 -9.32 -14.17 -5.46
CA LEU A 261 -10.32 -13.54 -4.60
C LEU A 261 -11.15 -14.53 -3.78
N ASP A 262 -11.40 -15.73 -4.32
CA ASP A 262 -12.07 -16.82 -3.61
C ASP A 262 -11.25 -17.30 -2.40
N LEU A 263 -9.92 -17.32 -2.52
CA LEU A 263 -9.02 -17.65 -1.43
C LEU A 263 -8.97 -16.51 -0.37
N ILE A 264 -9.06 -15.25 -0.78
CA ILE A 264 -9.21 -14.13 0.14
C ILE A 264 -10.51 -14.25 0.93
N ILE A 265 -11.63 -14.53 0.24
CA ILE A 265 -12.94 -14.72 0.87
C ILE A 265 -12.90 -15.86 1.90
N LYS A 266 -12.25 -16.96 1.54
CA LYS A 266 -12.24 -18.19 2.33
C LYS A 266 -11.29 -18.16 3.53
N TYR A 267 -10.11 -17.54 3.37
CA TYR A 267 -9.01 -17.74 4.32
C TYR A 267 -8.55 -16.49 5.07
N PHE A 268 -8.82 -15.27 4.58
CA PHE A 268 -8.37 -14.07 5.29
C PHE A 268 -9.09 -13.92 6.64
N PRO A 269 -8.35 -13.80 7.75
CA PRO A 269 -8.93 -13.74 9.09
C PRO A 269 -9.65 -12.40 9.31
N ARG A 270 -10.98 -12.44 9.22
CA ARG A 270 -11.85 -11.28 9.40
C ARG A 270 -11.76 -10.72 10.81
N GLY A 271 -11.77 -9.39 10.94
CA GLY A 271 -11.59 -8.70 12.22
C GLY A 271 -10.14 -8.66 12.73
N MET A 272 -9.21 -9.36 12.06
CA MET A 272 -7.78 -9.35 12.38
C MET A 272 -6.98 -8.52 11.38
N ILE A 273 -7.21 -8.73 10.08
CA ILE A 273 -6.70 -7.86 9.02
C ILE A 273 -7.70 -6.72 8.83
N LEU A 274 -7.23 -5.47 8.95
CA LEU A 274 -8.08 -4.28 8.77
C LEU A 274 -7.79 -3.54 7.46
N LYS A 275 -6.53 -3.52 7.01
CA LYS A 275 -6.09 -2.90 5.76
C LYS A 275 -5.55 -3.97 4.83
N GLY A 276 -5.92 -3.94 3.55
CA GLY A 276 -5.44 -4.86 2.53
C GLY A 276 -4.86 -4.12 1.34
N ASN A 277 -3.52 -4.23 1.14
CA ASN A 277 -2.79 -3.51 0.10
C ASN A 277 -2.81 -4.24 -1.23
N VAL A 278 -3.35 -3.58 -2.24
CA VAL A 278 -3.38 -4.03 -3.64
C VAL A 278 -2.66 -2.99 -4.49
N GLY A 279 -1.44 -3.27 -4.91
CA GLY A 279 -0.59 -2.30 -5.62
C GLY A 279 -0.49 -2.55 -7.12
N THR A 280 0.32 -3.52 -7.52
CA THR A 280 0.68 -3.79 -8.93
C THR A 280 -0.53 -4.09 -9.82
N HIS A 281 -1.62 -4.58 -9.24
CA HIS A 281 -2.86 -4.89 -9.96
C HIS A 281 -3.40 -3.69 -10.75
N TRP A 282 -3.40 -2.50 -10.14
CA TRP A 282 -3.92 -1.29 -10.77
C TRP A 282 -3.08 -0.82 -11.95
N MET A 283 -1.78 -1.02 -11.88
CA MET A 283 -0.88 -0.76 -13.00
C MET A 283 -1.10 -1.76 -14.15
N ASN A 284 -1.27 -3.04 -13.81
CA ASN A 284 -1.51 -4.09 -14.81
C ASN A 284 -2.81 -3.84 -15.61
N ILE A 285 -3.87 -3.34 -14.95
CA ILE A 285 -5.10 -2.91 -15.63
C ILE A 285 -4.79 -1.91 -16.74
N VAL A 286 -3.93 -0.93 -16.49
CA VAL A 286 -3.57 0.07 -17.49
C VAL A 286 -2.79 -0.58 -18.63
N TRP A 287 -1.79 -1.42 -18.33
CA TRP A 287 -1.03 -2.11 -19.38
C TRP A 287 -1.91 -3.00 -20.24
N ASP A 288 -2.81 -3.78 -19.65
CA ASP A 288 -3.71 -4.66 -20.39
C ASP A 288 -4.74 -3.90 -21.21
N THR A 289 -5.20 -2.74 -20.75
CA THR A 289 -6.08 -1.87 -21.51
C THR A 289 -5.35 -1.22 -22.69
N LEU A 290 -4.13 -0.72 -22.49
CA LEU A 290 -3.33 -0.11 -23.56
C LEU A 290 -3.02 -1.11 -24.68
N LYS A 291 -2.82 -2.39 -24.40
CA LYS A 291 -2.63 -3.43 -25.44
C LYS A 291 -3.74 -3.45 -26.48
N ILE A 292 -4.95 -3.07 -26.09
CA ILE A 292 -6.14 -3.15 -26.94
C ILE A 292 -6.50 -1.78 -27.50
N PHE A 293 -6.48 -0.73 -26.68
CA PHE A 293 -7.01 0.60 -27.00
C PHE A 293 -5.94 1.57 -27.50
N ASP A 294 -4.67 1.39 -27.10
CA ASP A 294 -3.53 2.16 -27.62
C ASP A 294 -2.30 1.23 -27.75
N PRO A 295 -2.34 0.27 -28.68
CA PRO A 295 -1.26 -0.70 -28.87
C PRO A 295 0.08 -0.02 -29.22
N THR A 296 0.03 1.12 -29.90
CA THR A 296 1.25 1.87 -30.28
C THR A 296 1.99 2.37 -29.04
N LEU A 297 1.28 2.96 -28.09
CA LEU A 297 1.88 3.39 -26.83
C LEU A 297 2.35 2.19 -25.99
N TYR A 298 1.55 1.11 -25.93
CA TYR A 298 1.95 -0.09 -25.22
C TYR A 298 3.26 -0.69 -25.77
N GLU A 299 3.36 -0.87 -27.09
CA GLU A 299 4.57 -1.40 -27.73
C GLU A 299 5.79 -0.50 -27.50
N LYS A 300 5.62 0.81 -27.54
CA LYS A 300 6.67 1.79 -27.24
C LYS A 300 7.21 1.62 -25.82
N ILE A 301 6.32 1.44 -24.84
CA ILE A 301 6.69 1.21 -23.42
C ILE A 301 7.34 -0.15 -23.25
N TRP A 302 6.79 -1.19 -23.88
CA TRP A 302 7.32 -2.56 -23.83
C TRP A 302 8.74 -2.61 -24.39
N ASN A 303 8.95 -2.14 -25.60
CA ASN A 303 10.24 -2.19 -26.28
C ASN A 303 11.30 -1.45 -25.49
N TRP A 304 10.99 -0.23 -25.01
CA TRP A 304 11.92 0.51 -24.16
C TRP A 304 12.25 -0.24 -22.86
N THR A 305 11.29 -0.89 -22.23
CA THR A 305 11.51 -1.65 -21.00
C THR A 305 12.45 -2.83 -21.28
N ILE A 306 12.17 -3.60 -22.33
CA ILE A 306 13.00 -4.75 -22.69
C ILE A 306 14.43 -4.32 -23.06
N GLU A 307 14.58 -3.34 -23.94
CA GLU A 307 15.90 -2.81 -24.31
C GLU A 307 16.72 -2.33 -23.10
N THR A 308 16.07 -1.65 -22.16
CA THR A 308 16.73 -1.06 -20.98
C THR A 308 17.13 -2.11 -19.94
N PHE A 309 16.29 -3.11 -19.70
CA PHE A 309 16.42 -3.99 -18.54
C PHE A 309 16.86 -5.42 -18.88
N LYS A 310 16.70 -5.90 -20.11
CA LYS A 310 17.15 -7.24 -20.52
C LYS A 310 18.65 -7.48 -20.29
N PRO A 311 19.55 -6.52 -20.58
CA PRO A 311 20.97 -6.69 -20.30
C PRO A 311 21.30 -6.87 -18.80
N LYS A 312 20.43 -6.36 -17.91
CA LYS A 312 20.57 -6.43 -16.45
C LYS A 312 19.90 -7.65 -15.83
N ASN A 313 19.14 -8.40 -16.62
CA ASN A 313 18.33 -9.54 -16.19
C ASN A 313 18.58 -10.78 -17.05
N PRO A 314 19.84 -11.29 -17.12
CA PRO A 314 20.14 -12.46 -17.95
C PRO A 314 19.32 -13.67 -17.49
N GLY A 315 18.70 -14.37 -18.45
CA GLY A 315 17.92 -15.58 -18.18
C GLY A 315 16.43 -15.36 -17.84
N LYS A 316 15.96 -14.09 -17.71
CA LYS A 316 14.53 -13.82 -17.60
C LYS A 316 13.88 -13.68 -18.99
N SER A 317 12.61 -14.10 -19.12
CA SER A 317 11.82 -13.82 -20.31
C SER A 317 11.44 -12.33 -20.39
N ASP A 318 11.04 -11.86 -21.57
CA ASP A 318 10.62 -10.47 -21.78
C ASP A 318 9.38 -10.13 -20.94
N GLU A 319 8.46 -11.08 -20.76
CA GLU A 319 7.27 -10.93 -19.89
C GLU A 319 7.67 -10.79 -18.41
N GLN A 320 8.65 -11.57 -17.94
CA GLN A 320 9.16 -11.45 -16.58
C GLN A 320 9.85 -10.10 -16.34
N ILE A 321 10.60 -9.62 -17.32
CA ILE A 321 11.26 -8.31 -17.29
C ILE A 321 10.21 -7.22 -17.27
N PHE A 322 9.24 -7.25 -18.17
CA PHE A 322 8.17 -6.25 -18.20
C PHE A 322 7.33 -6.28 -16.90
N GLY A 323 6.98 -7.44 -16.41
CA GLY A 323 6.24 -7.61 -15.15
C GLY A 323 6.95 -7.03 -13.93
N THR A 324 8.28 -7.00 -13.94
CA THR A 324 9.11 -6.46 -12.84
C THR A 324 9.48 -4.99 -13.05
N ASP A 325 9.90 -4.63 -14.26
CA ASP A 325 10.58 -3.38 -14.57
C ASP A 325 9.73 -2.42 -15.43
N GLY A 326 8.61 -2.86 -15.98
CA GLY A 326 7.66 -2.02 -16.74
C GLY A 326 7.15 -0.80 -15.97
N LYS A 327 7.18 -0.85 -14.63
CA LYS A 327 6.87 0.28 -13.75
C LYS A 327 7.74 1.52 -14.01
N TYR A 328 8.98 1.35 -14.45
CA TYR A 328 9.87 2.47 -14.81
C TYR A 328 9.50 3.15 -16.12
N GLY A 329 8.68 2.49 -16.94
CA GLY A 329 8.04 3.09 -18.11
C GLY A 329 7.06 4.20 -17.75
N ILE A 330 6.51 4.19 -16.54
CA ILE A 330 5.54 5.21 -16.11
C ILE A 330 6.17 6.61 -16.14
N ILE A 331 7.31 6.80 -15.49
CA ILE A 331 8.00 8.10 -15.51
C ILE A 331 8.58 8.42 -16.88
N LYS A 332 9.08 7.42 -17.60
CA LYS A 332 9.67 7.60 -18.94
C LYS A 332 8.66 8.12 -19.94
N PHE A 333 7.45 7.59 -19.92
CA PHE A 333 6.35 7.91 -20.83
C PHE A 333 5.22 8.67 -20.11
N PHE A 334 5.54 9.42 -19.07
CA PHE A 334 4.56 10.13 -18.24
C PHE A 334 3.61 10.99 -19.05
N ASN A 335 4.16 11.82 -19.94
CA ASN A 335 3.36 12.72 -20.75
C ASN A 335 2.47 12.00 -21.76
N ASP A 336 2.94 10.88 -22.31
CA ASP A 336 2.16 10.07 -23.26
C ASP A 336 1.01 9.38 -22.50
N LEU A 337 1.28 8.76 -21.34
CA LEU A 337 0.29 8.11 -20.49
C LEU A 337 -0.81 9.05 -19.99
N TYR A 338 -0.46 10.31 -19.69
CA TYR A 338 -1.44 11.30 -19.21
C TYR A 338 -2.11 12.11 -20.34
N LYS A 339 -1.85 11.74 -21.62
CA LYS A 339 -2.47 12.31 -22.81
C LYS A 339 -3.19 11.28 -23.69
N ILE A 340 -3.39 10.06 -23.20
CA ILE A 340 -4.21 9.04 -23.88
C ILE A 340 -5.61 9.58 -24.14
N ASP A 341 -6.25 9.07 -25.18
CA ASP A 341 -7.57 9.53 -25.59
C ASP A 341 -8.68 9.21 -24.58
N THR A 342 -9.86 9.75 -24.84
CA THR A 342 -11.01 9.58 -23.96
C THR A 342 -11.51 8.14 -23.96
N GLU A 343 -11.51 7.44 -25.10
CA GLU A 343 -11.96 6.05 -25.19
C GLU A 343 -11.08 5.13 -24.35
N THR A 344 -9.77 5.24 -24.49
CA THR A 344 -8.79 4.49 -23.70
C THR A 344 -8.93 4.79 -22.20
N THR A 345 -9.11 6.08 -21.84
CA THR A 345 -9.32 6.50 -20.44
C THR A 345 -10.59 5.88 -19.85
N GLU A 346 -11.70 5.87 -20.60
CA GLU A 346 -12.97 5.28 -20.16
C GLU A 346 -12.87 3.76 -20.03
N ALA A 347 -12.14 3.08 -20.92
CA ALA A 347 -11.88 1.65 -20.81
C ALA A 347 -11.07 1.30 -19.54
N ILE A 348 -10.02 2.08 -19.22
CA ILE A 348 -9.27 1.94 -17.97
C ILE A 348 -10.19 2.15 -16.76
N ARG A 349 -11.01 3.20 -16.77
CA ARG A 349 -11.95 3.53 -15.69
C ARG A 349 -12.96 2.40 -15.45
N ALA A 350 -13.54 1.86 -16.54
CA ALA A 350 -14.52 0.77 -16.45
C ALA A 350 -13.88 -0.51 -15.88
N THR A 351 -12.68 -0.85 -16.34
CA THR A 351 -11.95 -2.03 -15.84
C THR A 351 -11.57 -1.85 -14.36
N ALA A 352 -11.04 -0.69 -13.97
CA ALA A 352 -10.71 -0.39 -12.58
C ALA A 352 -11.94 -0.42 -11.68
N TYR A 353 -13.09 0.05 -12.15
CA TYR A 353 -14.37 -0.03 -11.44
C TYR A 353 -14.77 -1.48 -11.17
N ILE A 354 -14.75 -2.35 -12.18
CA ILE A 354 -15.13 -3.76 -12.04
C ILE A 354 -14.19 -4.48 -11.07
N GLU A 355 -12.88 -4.27 -11.22
CA GLU A 355 -11.89 -4.92 -10.35
C GLU A 355 -12.01 -4.41 -8.90
N ALA A 356 -12.22 -3.11 -8.69
CA ALA A 356 -12.45 -2.58 -7.35
C ALA A 356 -13.72 -3.15 -6.71
N LEU A 357 -14.82 -3.32 -7.45
CA LEU A 357 -16.03 -3.99 -6.93
C LEU A 357 -15.73 -5.40 -6.44
N LYS A 358 -14.92 -6.17 -7.19
CA LYS A 358 -14.54 -7.53 -6.82
C LYS A 358 -13.74 -7.53 -5.51
N PHE A 359 -12.73 -6.67 -5.36
CA PHE A 359 -11.96 -6.56 -4.13
C PHE A 359 -12.81 -6.07 -2.95
N LEU A 360 -13.63 -5.05 -3.12
CA LEU A 360 -14.53 -4.54 -2.07
C LEU A 360 -15.52 -5.63 -1.60
N LYS A 361 -16.02 -6.45 -2.53
CA LYS A 361 -16.84 -7.62 -2.20
C LYS A 361 -16.05 -8.68 -1.45
N ALA A 362 -14.87 -9.05 -1.94
CA ALA A 362 -14.00 -10.03 -1.31
C ALA A 362 -13.56 -9.58 0.09
N PHE A 363 -13.36 -8.30 0.32
CA PHE A 363 -12.98 -7.70 1.60
C PHE A 363 -14.16 -7.43 2.55
N ASN A 364 -15.38 -7.74 2.14
CA ASN A 364 -16.60 -7.45 2.90
C ASN A 364 -16.73 -5.96 3.27
N ALA A 365 -16.34 -5.05 2.37
CA ALA A 365 -16.25 -3.62 2.63
C ALA A 365 -17.56 -2.84 2.41
N ARG A 366 -18.63 -3.50 1.92
CA ARG A 366 -19.94 -2.87 1.69
C ARG A 366 -20.47 -2.23 2.96
N ASN A 367 -21.00 -1.00 2.82
CA ASN A 367 -21.60 -0.20 3.89
C ASN A 367 -20.62 0.18 5.04
N SER A 368 -19.31 0.10 4.80
CA SER A 368 -18.32 0.54 5.79
C SER A 368 -18.43 2.06 6.09
N VAL A 369 -18.92 2.87 5.15
CA VAL A 369 -19.21 4.29 5.37
C VAL A 369 -20.26 4.51 6.46
N ASP A 370 -21.29 3.67 6.55
CA ASP A 370 -22.33 3.82 7.57
C ASP A 370 -21.81 3.56 8.99
N LEU A 371 -20.80 2.70 9.11
CA LEU A 371 -20.12 2.45 10.39
C LEU A 371 -19.27 3.66 10.81
N ILE A 372 -18.60 4.30 9.84
CA ILE A 372 -17.77 5.49 10.08
C ILE A 372 -18.65 6.68 10.46
N LYS A 373 -19.80 6.88 9.79
CA LYS A 373 -20.76 7.97 10.10
C LYS A 373 -21.27 7.94 11.55
N LYS A 374 -21.26 6.78 12.20
CA LYS A 374 -21.72 6.65 13.59
C LYS A 374 -20.73 7.20 14.62
N VAL A 375 -19.48 7.45 14.22
CA VAL A 375 -18.40 7.91 15.11
C VAL A 375 -17.85 9.29 14.74
N LEU A 376 -18.28 9.85 13.59
CA LEU A 376 -18.01 11.23 13.17
C LEU A 376 -19.10 12.17 13.69
#